data_494e48448e5cc97f656c92bd1b5dd946
#
_entry.id   494e48448e5cc97f656c92bd1b5dd946
#
_cell.length_a   1.000
_cell.length_b   1.000
_cell.length_c   1.000
_cell.angle_alpha   90.00
_cell.angle_beta   90.00
_cell.angle_gamma   90.00
#
_symmetry.space_group_name_H-M   'P 1'
#
loop_
_entity.id
_entity.type
_entity.pdbx_description
1 polymer ?
#
loop_
_entity_poly.entity_id
_entity_poly.type
_entity_poly.pdbx_seq_one_letter_code
_entity_poly.pdbx_strand_id
1 'polypeptide(L)'
;MIGHVSRAGIGPQPRRPVALIGDFAAEMGGHLTAFHRAEHAGEMTMADVGEADFAVIVFREEDQWEADALPATVTADLDDFVQALRRQPSIGGTIGFAGVDDFFFVAVRVLGDDASLFLSDLTAAADYPLARQVLEALDIPVPADEEELDQVLPAGDMSIFADLGLDEMELGAISADLDLYPEDAVAHIAERLRFGDAVERALDIALGP
;
A
#
# COMPACT_ATOMS: atom_id res chain seq x y z
N MET A 1 23.95 25.45 46.74
CA MET A 1 24.11 24.04 46.28
C MET A 1 23.04 23.82 45.22
N ILE A 2 23.41 24.01 43.95
CA ILE A 2 22.48 24.01 42.80
C ILE A 2 22.66 22.68 42.13
N GLY A 3 21.62 21.82 42.17
CA GLY A 3 21.60 20.51 41.56
C GLY A 3 21.42 20.58 40.03
N HIS A 4 22.39 20.05 39.31
CA HIS A 4 22.40 19.91 37.87
C HIS A 4 21.51 18.71 37.48
N VAL A 5 20.38 18.97 36.81
CA VAL A 5 19.54 17.91 36.19
C VAL A 5 20.13 17.62 34.82
N SER A 6 20.70 16.43 34.70
CA SER A 6 21.23 15.88 33.43
C SER A 6 20.09 15.51 32.51
N ARG A 7 20.06 16.16 31.36
CA ARG A 7 19.11 15.89 30.27
C ARG A 7 19.59 14.63 29.53
N ALA A 8 18.92 13.49 29.77
CA ALA A 8 19.17 12.27 29.01
C ALA A 8 18.71 12.50 27.56
N GLY A 9 19.68 12.48 26.64
CA GLY A 9 19.43 12.51 25.20
C GLY A 9 18.82 11.18 24.78
N ILE A 10 17.66 11.25 24.15
CA ILE A 10 17.06 10.12 23.43
C ILE A 10 17.86 9.99 22.14
N GLY A 11 18.73 8.99 22.08
CA GLY A 11 19.44 8.62 20.86
C GLY A 11 18.45 8.03 19.83
N PRO A 12 18.81 8.08 18.54
CA PRO A 12 17.97 7.53 17.49
C PRO A 12 17.73 6.05 17.75
N GLN A 13 16.47 5.65 17.74
CA GLN A 13 16.04 4.25 17.81
C GLN A 13 16.58 3.51 16.56
N PRO A 14 17.08 2.30 16.68
CA PRO A 14 17.48 1.52 15.52
C PRO A 14 16.23 1.19 14.70
N ARG A 15 16.25 1.60 13.42
CA ARG A 15 15.25 1.20 12.43
C ARG A 15 15.19 -0.31 12.38
N ARG A 16 14.00 -0.89 12.51
CA ARG A 16 13.80 -2.33 12.32
C ARG A 16 14.19 -2.69 10.88
N PRO A 17 14.91 -3.78 10.65
CA PRO A 17 15.24 -4.21 9.30
C PRO A 17 13.94 -4.55 8.56
N VAL A 18 13.76 -3.98 7.36
CA VAL A 18 12.73 -4.38 6.41
C VAL A 18 13.04 -5.83 6.03
N ALA A 19 12.14 -6.75 6.35
CA ALA A 19 12.30 -8.14 5.97
C ALA A 19 11.97 -8.27 4.48
N LEU A 20 12.99 -8.48 3.65
CA LEU A 20 12.81 -9.03 2.32
C LEU A 20 12.35 -10.48 2.50
N ILE A 21 11.10 -10.77 2.14
CA ILE A 21 10.54 -12.11 2.24
C ILE A 21 11.00 -12.93 1.02
N GLY A 22 12.28 -13.32 1.04
CA GLY A 22 12.80 -14.32 0.10
C GLY A 22 12.43 -15.77 0.46
N ASP A 23 11.94 -16.04 1.67
CA ASP A 23 11.74 -17.41 2.15
C ASP A 23 10.28 -17.91 2.08
N PHE A 24 9.30 -17.07 1.73
CA PHE A 24 7.90 -17.47 1.71
C PHE A 24 7.48 -18.21 0.42
N ALA A 25 8.19 -18.00 -0.67
CA ALA A 25 7.86 -18.61 -1.97
C ALA A 25 8.23 -20.09 -2.12
N ALA A 26 9.00 -20.66 -1.17
CA ALA A 26 9.51 -22.03 -1.31
C ALA A 26 8.55 -23.15 -0.90
N GLU A 27 7.44 -22.85 -0.22
CA GLU A 27 6.51 -23.86 0.30
C GLU A 27 5.19 -24.01 -0.49
N MET A 28 4.85 -23.07 -1.36
CA MET A 28 3.66 -23.17 -2.21
C MET A 28 4.07 -23.55 -3.63
N GLY A 29 4.50 -24.81 -3.79
CA GLY A 29 4.73 -25.42 -5.10
C GLY A 29 3.45 -25.48 -5.92
N GLY A 30 3.29 -24.57 -6.85
CA GLY A 30 2.15 -24.52 -7.75
C GLY A 30 2.51 -23.85 -9.05
N HIS A 31 3.00 -24.66 -9.99
CA HIS A 31 2.93 -24.43 -11.42
C HIS A 31 1.57 -23.83 -11.78
N LEU A 32 1.49 -22.60 -12.30
CA LEU A 32 0.64 -22.29 -13.47
C LEU A 32 0.73 -20.81 -13.89
N THR A 33 1.30 -20.62 -15.05
CA THR A 33 0.82 -19.79 -16.16
C THR A 33 0.76 -18.27 -15.96
N ALA A 34 1.86 -17.64 -16.36
CA ALA A 34 1.96 -16.25 -16.83
C ALA A 34 1.14 -15.96 -18.11
N PHE A 35 -0.05 -16.54 -18.31
CA PHE A 35 -0.78 -16.48 -19.58
C PHE A 35 -2.07 -15.65 -19.56
N HIS A 36 -2.47 -15.03 -18.45
CA HIS A 36 -3.72 -14.24 -18.40
C HIS A 36 -3.54 -12.73 -18.34
N ARG A 37 -2.30 -12.26 -18.42
CA ARG A 37 -1.95 -10.83 -18.20
C ARG A 37 -2.01 -9.94 -19.46
N ALA A 38 -2.50 -10.44 -20.59
CA ALA A 38 -2.31 -9.73 -21.87
C ALA A 38 -3.58 -9.32 -22.64
N GLU A 39 -4.78 -9.40 -22.11
CA GLU A 39 -5.99 -9.18 -22.92
C GLU A 39 -6.74 -7.86 -22.71
N HIS A 40 -6.31 -6.98 -21.82
CA HIS A 40 -6.92 -5.64 -21.62
C HIS A 40 -5.99 -4.46 -21.92
N ALA A 41 -4.98 -4.64 -22.78
CA ALA A 41 -4.22 -3.50 -23.30
C ALA A 41 -5.08 -2.67 -24.26
N GLY A 42 -6.00 -1.89 -23.73
CA GLY A 42 -6.53 -0.70 -24.38
C GLY A 42 -5.36 0.25 -24.66
N GLU A 43 -5.43 0.98 -25.75
CA GLU A 43 -4.43 1.96 -26.20
C GLU A 43 -4.15 3.00 -25.09
N MET A 44 -3.24 2.65 -24.15
CA MET A 44 -2.77 3.56 -23.09
C MET A 44 -1.91 4.63 -23.73
N THR A 45 -2.29 5.88 -23.57
CA THR A 45 -1.46 7.01 -23.94
C THR A 45 -0.37 7.19 -22.87
N MET A 46 0.80 7.72 -23.25
CA MET A 46 1.94 7.96 -22.32
C MET A 46 1.57 8.91 -21.15
N ALA A 47 0.38 9.47 -21.13
CA ALA A 47 -0.15 10.31 -20.05
C ALA A 47 -0.92 9.51 -19.00
N ASP A 48 -1.39 8.29 -19.33
CA ASP A 48 -2.15 7.42 -18.41
C ASP A 48 -1.25 6.47 -17.61
N VAL A 49 0.02 6.33 -18.00
CA VAL A 49 0.98 5.49 -17.28
C VAL A 49 1.39 6.18 -15.98
N GLY A 50 0.75 5.81 -14.87
CA GLY A 50 1.16 6.25 -13.54
C GLY A 50 0.09 6.94 -12.69
N GLU A 51 -1.09 7.18 -13.25
CA GLU A 51 -2.26 7.60 -12.48
C GLU A 51 -2.97 6.35 -11.93
N ALA A 52 -3.38 6.38 -10.66
CA ALA A 52 -4.16 5.28 -10.09
C ALA A 52 -5.58 5.27 -10.68
N ASP A 53 -6.17 4.09 -10.84
CA ASP A 53 -7.58 3.96 -11.23
C ASP A 53 -8.48 4.40 -10.09
N PHE A 54 -8.06 4.15 -8.86
CA PHE A 54 -8.72 4.65 -7.67
C PHE A 54 -7.71 5.07 -6.61
N ALA A 55 -8.14 6.05 -5.81
CA ALA A 55 -7.51 6.40 -4.55
C ALA A 55 -8.59 6.66 -3.50
N VAL A 56 -8.43 6.07 -2.33
CA VAL A 56 -9.36 6.24 -1.21
C VAL A 56 -8.60 6.55 0.08
N ILE A 57 -9.22 7.35 0.93
CA ILE A 57 -8.74 7.66 2.27
C ILE A 57 -9.72 7.11 3.30
N VAL A 58 -9.20 6.46 4.34
CA VAL A 58 -9.97 5.93 5.46
C VAL A 58 -9.52 6.64 6.73
N PHE A 59 -10.46 7.10 7.53
CA PHE A 59 -10.20 7.87 8.74
C PHE A 59 -11.28 7.60 9.80
N ARG A 60 -11.04 8.08 11.03
CA ARG A 60 -12.02 7.99 12.10
C ARG A 60 -12.61 9.35 12.42
N GLU A 61 -13.93 9.43 12.35
CA GLU A 61 -14.72 10.58 12.78
C GLU A 61 -15.78 10.11 13.79
N GLU A 62 -15.90 10.77 14.93
CA GLU A 62 -16.86 10.43 16.01
C GLU A 62 -16.86 8.94 16.40
N ASP A 63 -15.67 8.31 16.48
CA ASP A 63 -15.45 6.87 16.74
C ASP A 63 -15.95 5.90 15.66
N GLN A 64 -16.41 6.39 14.51
CA GLN A 64 -16.77 5.60 13.35
C GLN A 64 -15.69 5.65 12.26
N TRP A 65 -15.59 4.57 11.51
CA TRP A 65 -14.77 4.55 10.32
C TRP A 65 -15.53 5.15 9.14
N GLU A 66 -14.91 6.13 8.53
CA GLU A 66 -15.36 6.78 7.30
C GLU A 66 -14.33 6.61 6.19
N ALA A 67 -14.77 6.66 4.94
CA ALA A 67 -13.89 6.65 3.78
C ALA A 67 -14.40 7.58 2.71
N ASP A 68 -13.46 8.28 2.05
CA ASP A 68 -13.73 9.18 0.94
C ASP A 68 -12.87 8.82 -0.28
N ALA A 69 -13.40 9.02 -1.47
CA ALA A 69 -12.61 8.97 -2.69
C ALA A 69 -11.68 10.18 -2.79
N LEU A 70 -10.44 9.95 -3.16
CA LEU A 70 -9.48 11.01 -3.50
C LEU A 70 -9.37 11.13 -5.02
N PRO A 71 -9.06 12.32 -5.55
CA PRO A 71 -8.70 12.43 -6.96
C PRO A 71 -7.50 11.54 -7.28
N ALA A 72 -7.58 10.74 -8.34
CA ALA A 72 -6.49 9.84 -8.76
C ALA A 72 -5.16 10.61 -8.97
N THR A 73 -5.24 11.85 -9.43
CA THR A 73 -4.07 12.73 -9.61
C THR A 73 -3.21 12.92 -8.36
N VAL A 74 -3.77 12.69 -7.15
CA VAL A 74 -3.01 12.83 -5.90
C VAL A 74 -1.94 11.73 -5.75
N THR A 75 -2.10 10.62 -6.46
CA THR A 75 -1.19 9.47 -6.43
C THR A 75 -0.04 9.56 -7.44
N ALA A 76 -0.05 10.59 -8.32
CA ALA A 76 1.03 10.83 -9.25
C ALA A 76 2.37 11.10 -8.53
N ASP A 77 2.28 11.61 -7.29
CA ASP A 77 3.41 11.81 -6.39
C ASP A 77 3.09 11.21 -5.01
N LEU A 78 3.96 10.32 -4.53
CA LEU A 78 3.79 9.65 -3.24
C LEU A 78 3.76 10.64 -2.07
N ASP A 79 4.57 11.70 -2.12
CA ASP A 79 4.59 12.72 -1.08
C ASP A 79 3.26 13.50 -1.05
N ASP A 80 2.68 13.80 -2.20
CA ASP A 80 1.36 14.44 -2.29
C ASP A 80 0.26 13.53 -1.72
N PHE A 81 0.32 12.24 -2.01
CA PHE A 81 -0.61 11.26 -1.43
C PHE A 81 -0.48 11.19 0.09
N VAL A 82 0.73 11.06 0.62
CA VAL A 82 0.99 11.09 2.07
C VAL A 82 0.52 12.41 2.70
N GLN A 83 0.74 13.56 2.02
CA GLN A 83 0.28 14.85 2.51
C GLN A 83 -1.25 14.97 2.51
N ALA A 84 -1.95 14.40 1.53
CA ALA A 84 -3.41 14.35 1.52
C ALA A 84 -3.93 13.62 2.76
N LEU A 85 -3.33 12.46 3.10
CA LEU A 85 -3.66 11.70 4.30
C LEU A 85 -3.40 12.49 5.60
N ARG A 86 -2.27 13.22 5.68
CA ARG A 86 -1.92 14.04 6.83
C ARG A 86 -2.85 15.23 7.07
N ARG A 87 -3.50 15.73 6.01
CA ARG A 87 -4.46 16.85 6.12
C ARG A 87 -5.79 16.43 6.72
N GLN A 88 -6.11 15.14 6.68
CA GLN A 88 -7.37 14.63 7.23
C GLN A 88 -7.28 14.51 8.75
N PRO A 89 -8.08 15.26 9.52
CA PRO A 89 -8.14 15.10 10.97
C PRO A 89 -8.68 13.70 11.30
N SER A 90 -7.93 12.94 12.08
CA SER A 90 -8.37 11.60 12.50
C SER A 90 -7.76 11.23 13.86
N ILE A 91 -8.58 10.61 14.69
CA ILE A 91 -8.11 10.00 15.94
C ILE A 91 -7.68 8.58 15.63
N GLY A 92 -6.37 8.28 15.74
CA GLY A 92 -5.81 6.96 15.45
C GLY A 92 -5.17 6.81 14.07
N GLY A 93 -5.00 7.94 13.37
CA GLY A 93 -4.33 7.99 12.07
C GLY A 93 -5.26 7.83 10.88
N THR A 94 -4.71 7.94 9.70
CA THR A 94 -5.40 7.77 8.42
C THR A 94 -4.76 6.66 7.62
N ILE A 95 -5.56 5.99 6.80
CA ILE A 95 -5.11 4.95 5.87
C ILE A 95 -5.48 5.41 4.46
N GLY A 96 -4.55 5.28 3.53
CA GLY A 96 -4.80 5.51 2.11
C GLY A 96 -4.58 4.23 1.33
N PHE A 97 -5.42 3.99 0.35
CA PHE A 97 -5.22 2.95 -0.66
C PHE A 97 -5.26 3.58 -2.05
N ALA A 98 -4.41 3.08 -2.92
CA ALA A 98 -4.41 3.43 -4.34
C ALA A 98 -4.20 2.15 -5.15
N GLY A 99 -5.04 1.91 -6.15
CA GLY A 99 -4.90 0.79 -7.08
C GLY A 99 -4.53 1.32 -8.46
N VAL A 100 -3.66 0.61 -9.14
CA VAL A 100 -3.14 1.00 -10.46
C VAL A 100 -3.31 -0.16 -11.43
N ASP A 101 -4.07 0.09 -12.49
CA ASP A 101 -4.47 -0.93 -13.44
C ASP A 101 -5.01 -2.18 -12.71
N ASP A 102 -5.01 -3.29 -13.35
CA ASP A 102 -5.37 -4.57 -12.72
C ASP A 102 -4.16 -5.23 -12.00
N PHE A 103 -3.10 -4.46 -11.65
CA PHE A 103 -1.82 -5.04 -11.32
C PHE A 103 -1.45 -4.99 -9.84
N PHE A 104 -1.56 -3.82 -9.20
CA PHE A 104 -1.09 -3.67 -7.84
C PHE A 104 -1.85 -2.58 -7.08
N PHE A 105 -1.73 -2.64 -5.78
CA PHE A 105 -2.16 -1.55 -4.90
C PHE A 105 -1.04 -1.11 -3.96
N VAL A 106 -1.16 0.14 -3.53
CA VAL A 106 -0.34 0.75 -2.49
C VAL A 106 -1.22 1.01 -1.28
N ALA A 107 -0.74 0.67 -0.09
CA ALA A 107 -1.33 1.11 1.15
C ALA A 107 -0.36 2.04 1.90
N VAL A 108 -0.89 3.14 2.39
CA VAL A 108 -0.17 4.13 3.19
C VAL A 108 -0.90 4.31 4.50
N ARG A 109 -0.21 4.22 5.61
CA ARG A 109 -0.77 4.52 6.92
C ARG A 109 0.00 5.66 7.58
N VAL A 110 -0.71 6.71 7.92
CA VAL A 110 -0.15 7.87 8.63
C VAL A 110 -0.63 7.85 10.07
N LEU A 111 0.31 7.84 11.01
CA LEU A 111 0.04 7.89 12.45
C LEU A 111 0.96 8.94 13.09
N GLY A 112 0.39 10.11 13.40
CA GLY A 112 1.19 11.26 13.84
C GLY A 112 2.15 11.74 12.76
N ASP A 113 3.43 11.76 13.07
CA ASP A 113 4.49 12.16 12.12
C ASP A 113 5.01 11.00 11.27
N ASP A 114 4.66 9.76 11.64
CA ASP A 114 5.14 8.56 10.96
C ASP A 114 4.21 8.17 9.81
N ALA A 115 4.80 7.67 8.72
CA ALA A 115 4.10 7.05 7.61
C ALA A 115 4.68 5.67 7.35
N SER A 116 3.81 4.65 7.36
CA SER A 116 4.13 3.29 6.93
C SER A 116 3.63 3.07 5.51
N LEU A 117 4.42 2.38 4.71
CA LEU A 117 4.16 2.10 3.30
C LEU A 117 4.11 0.60 3.06
N PHE A 118 3.18 0.19 2.23
CA PHE A 118 3.07 -1.18 1.74
C PHE A 118 2.76 -1.15 0.24
N LEU A 119 3.44 -2.00 -0.51
CA LEU A 119 3.26 -2.21 -1.94
C LEU A 119 2.94 -3.70 -2.16
N SER A 120 1.84 -4.00 -2.82
CA SER A 120 1.40 -5.39 -3.03
C SER A 120 2.29 -6.17 -3.98
N ASP A 121 2.93 -5.48 -4.94
CA ASP A 121 3.87 -6.09 -5.90
C ASP A 121 5.03 -5.13 -6.22
N LEU A 122 6.22 -5.45 -5.74
CA LEU A 122 7.41 -4.64 -6.01
C LEU A 122 7.86 -4.69 -7.48
N THR A 123 7.45 -5.73 -8.23
CA THR A 123 7.81 -5.87 -9.66
C THR A 123 7.17 -4.78 -10.51
N ALA A 124 6.04 -4.23 -10.06
CA ALA A 124 5.38 -3.09 -10.69
C ALA A 124 6.30 -1.85 -10.80
N ALA A 125 7.34 -1.75 -9.96
CA ALA A 125 8.28 -0.63 -10.02
C ALA A 125 9.12 -0.58 -11.31
N ALA A 126 9.17 -1.64 -12.10
CA ALA A 126 9.81 -1.63 -13.42
C ALA A 126 9.09 -0.65 -14.36
N ASP A 127 7.76 -0.63 -14.33
CA ASP A 127 6.93 0.10 -15.29
C ASP A 127 6.19 1.30 -14.68
N TYR A 128 5.80 1.21 -13.40
CA TYR A 128 4.93 2.18 -12.74
C TYR A 128 5.66 3.17 -11.82
N PRO A 129 5.50 4.48 -12.07
CA PRO A 129 6.16 5.52 -11.27
C PRO A 129 5.80 5.49 -9.78
N LEU A 130 4.52 5.25 -9.43
CA LEU A 130 4.09 5.19 -8.03
C LEU A 130 4.77 4.05 -7.27
N ALA A 131 4.82 2.85 -7.84
CA ALA A 131 5.51 1.70 -7.24
C ALA A 131 7.02 1.99 -7.05
N ARG A 132 7.65 2.64 -8.05
CA ARG A 132 9.06 3.06 -7.96
C ARG A 132 9.30 4.06 -6.84
N GLN A 133 8.44 5.05 -6.67
CA GLN A 133 8.53 6.03 -5.58
C GLN A 133 8.37 5.35 -4.21
N VAL A 134 7.48 4.35 -4.09
CA VAL A 134 7.35 3.56 -2.86
C VAL A 134 8.63 2.81 -2.55
N LEU A 135 9.23 2.11 -3.52
CA LEU A 135 10.51 1.40 -3.30
C LEU A 135 11.65 2.36 -2.95
N GLU A 136 11.71 3.53 -3.60
CA GLU A 136 12.69 4.57 -3.27
C GLU A 136 12.52 5.06 -1.83
N ALA A 137 11.30 5.32 -1.39
CA ALA A 137 11.01 5.74 -0.01
C ALA A 137 11.33 4.66 1.03
N LEU A 138 11.27 3.39 0.64
CA LEU A 138 11.63 2.23 1.46
C LEU A 138 13.13 1.89 1.42
N ASP A 139 13.91 2.54 0.54
CA ASP A 139 15.32 2.21 0.28
C ASP A 139 15.50 0.77 -0.24
N ILE A 140 14.55 0.30 -1.06
CA ILE A 140 14.55 -1.00 -1.71
C ILE A 140 14.92 -0.83 -3.17
N PRO A 141 15.91 -1.56 -3.71
CA PRO A 141 16.26 -1.48 -5.13
C PRO A 141 15.12 -2.05 -6.01
N VAL A 142 14.90 -1.42 -7.17
CA VAL A 142 13.98 -1.97 -8.18
C VAL A 142 14.58 -3.29 -8.70
N PRO A 143 13.79 -4.37 -8.77
CA PRO A 143 14.28 -5.65 -9.28
C PRO A 143 14.71 -5.51 -10.74
N ALA A 144 15.83 -6.14 -11.09
CA ALA A 144 16.42 -6.07 -12.41
C ALA A 144 16.51 -7.46 -13.09
N ASP A 145 16.35 -8.53 -12.32
CA ASP A 145 16.46 -9.88 -12.82
C ASP A 145 15.10 -10.38 -13.32
N GLU A 146 15.07 -10.99 -14.52
CA GLU A 146 13.83 -11.51 -15.12
C GLU A 146 13.12 -12.53 -14.22
N GLU A 147 13.88 -13.33 -13.44
CA GLU A 147 13.31 -14.33 -12.52
C GLU A 147 12.59 -13.66 -11.32
N GLU A 148 13.01 -12.47 -10.90
CA GLU A 148 12.35 -11.71 -9.84
C GLU A 148 11.07 -11.03 -10.35
N LEU A 149 11.04 -10.67 -11.63
CA LEU A 149 9.88 -10.03 -12.27
C LEU A 149 8.72 -11.00 -12.57
N ASP A 150 8.96 -12.31 -12.51
CA ASP A 150 7.93 -13.33 -12.76
C ASP A 150 7.10 -13.70 -11.51
N GLN A 151 7.38 -13.06 -10.37
CA GLN A 151 6.70 -13.36 -9.10
C GLN A 151 6.09 -12.11 -8.49
N VAL A 152 4.85 -12.21 -8.01
CA VAL A 152 4.25 -11.15 -7.18
C VAL A 152 4.95 -11.15 -5.82
N LEU A 153 5.60 -10.06 -5.49
CA LEU A 153 6.36 -9.90 -4.26
C LEU A 153 5.96 -8.63 -3.54
N PRO A 154 5.31 -8.71 -2.38
CA PRO A 154 4.98 -7.53 -1.59
C PRO A 154 6.26 -6.90 -0.98
N ALA A 155 6.21 -5.58 -0.79
CA ALA A 155 7.29 -4.81 -0.18
C ALA A 155 6.77 -3.81 0.86
N GLY A 156 7.61 -3.46 1.82
CA GLY A 156 7.30 -2.46 2.83
C GLY A 156 6.91 -3.05 4.18
N ASP A 157 6.03 -2.34 4.90
CA ASP A 157 5.62 -2.74 6.24
C ASP A 157 4.48 -3.76 6.20
N MET A 158 4.81 -5.05 6.24
CA MET A 158 3.82 -6.13 6.29
C MET A 158 2.95 -6.08 7.55
N SER A 159 3.42 -5.43 8.61
CA SER A 159 2.68 -5.27 9.86
C SER A 159 1.81 -4.00 9.92
N ILE A 160 1.68 -3.30 8.81
CA ILE A 160 1.00 -2.00 8.68
C ILE A 160 -0.41 -1.97 9.29
N PHE A 161 -1.09 -3.11 9.36
CA PHE A 161 -2.45 -3.27 9.90
C PHE A 161 -2.54 -4.23 11.10
N ALA A 162 -1.41 -4.70 11.64
CA ALA A 162 -1.41 -5.73 12.68
C ALA A 162 -2.16 -5.30 13.96
N ASP A 163 -2.03 -4.03 14.37
CA ASP A 163 -2.75 -3.47 15.53
C ASP A 163 -4.25 -3.27 15.28
N LEU A 164 -4.69 -3.29 14.01
CA LEU A 164 -6.09 -3.23 13.60
C LEU A 164 -6.71 -4.62 13.40
N GLY A 165 -5.89 -5.68 13.46
CA GLY A 165 -6.34 -7.07 13.45
C GLY A 165 -6.12 -7.83 12.15
N LEU A 166 -5.33 -7.30 11.23
CA LEU A 166 -4.87 -8.01 10.03
C LEU A 166 -3.37 -8.25 10.16
N ASP A 167 -2.97 -9.49 10.33
CA ASP A 167 -1.57 -9.86 10.52
C ASP A 167 -0.78 -9.92 9.19
N GLU A 168 0.55 -10.05 9.31
CA GLU A 168 1.47 -10.05 8.17
C GLU A 168 1.19 -11.21 7.19
N MET A 169 0.83 -12.39 7.71
CA MET A 169 0.59 -13.57 6.89
C MET A 169 -0.72 -13.43 6.10
N GLU A 170 -1.75 -12.89 6.73
CA GLU A 170 -3.05 -12.66 6.10
C GLU A 170 -2.95 -11.54 5.04
N LEU A 171 -2.22 -10.45 5.33
CA LEU A 171 -1.95 -9.40 4.34
C LEU A 171 -1.17 -9.95 3.14
N GLY A 172 -0.14 -10.77 3.40
CA GLY A 172 0.64 -11.43 2.35
C GLY A 172 -0.21 -12.38 1.49
N ALA A 173 -1.14 -13.12 2.10
CA ALA A 173 -2.02 -14.02 1.38
C ALA A 173 -2.99 -13.26 0.44
N ILE A 174 -3.56 -12.15 0.91
CA ILE A 174 -4.43 -11.29 0.08
C ILE A 174 -3.62 -10.71 -1.10
N SER A 175 -2.40 -10.22 -0.84
CA SER A 175 -1.56 -9.61 -1.88
C SER A 175 -1.04 -10.60 -2.91
N ALA A 176 -0.90 -11.87 -2.55
CA ALA A 176 -0.44 -12.93 -3.44
C ALA A 176 -1.56 -13.63 -4.21
N ASP A 177 -2.81 -13.28 -3.96
CA ASP A 177 -3.97 -13.86 -4.65
C ASP A 177 -4.14 -13.21 -6.03
N LEU A 178 -3.74 -13.93 -7.06
CA LEU A 178 -3.79 -13.47 -8.46
C LEU A 178 -5.22 -13.44 -9.06
N ASP A 179 -6.19 -13.98 -8.35
CA ASP A 179 -7.60 -13.93 -8.76
C ASP A 179 -8.30 -12.65 -8.24
N LEU A 180 -7.62 -11.85 -7.40
CA LEU A 180 -8.12 -10.58 -6.89
C LEU A 180 -7.54 -9.41 -7.67
N TYR A 181 -8.42 -8.53 -8.13
CA TYR A 181 -8.05 -7.21 -8.61
C TYR A 181 -7.66 -6.29 -7.43
N PRO A 182 -6.92 -5.19 -7.66
CA PRO A 182 -6.52 -4.26 -6.60
C PRO A 182 -7.68 -3.75 -5.74
N GLU A 183 -8.82 -3.42 -6.34
CA GLU A 183 -10.03 -2.99 -5.63
C GLU A 183 -10.63 -4.10 -4.77
N ASP A 184 -10.65 -5.36 -5.26
CA ASP A 184 -11.14 -6.50 -4.50
C ASP A 184 -10.22 -6.81 -3.31
N ALA A 185 -8.90 -6.75 -3.52
CA ALA A 185 -7.91 -6.93 -2.47
C ALA A 185 -8.07 -5.85 -1.37
N VAL A 186 -8.24 -4.58 -1.77
CA VAL A 186 -8.50 -3.48 -0.85
C VAL A 186 -9.83 -3.65 -0.12
N ALA A 187 -10.89 -4.08 -0.82
CA ALA A 187 -12.17 -4.38 -0.19
C ALA A 187 -12.07 -5.52 0.84
N HIS A 188 -11.34 -6.60 0.55
CA HIS A 188 -11.07 -7.69 1.51
C HIS A 188 -10.31 -7.19 2.75
N ILE A 189 -9.26 -6.38 2.56
CA ILE A 189 -8.52 -5.75 3.66
C ILE A 189 -9.49 -4.90 4.51
N ALA A 190 -10.29 -4.05 3.87
CA ALA A 190 -11.23 -3.17 4.52
C ALA A 190 -12.29 -3.93 5.35
N GLU A 191 -12.82 -5.03 4.81
CA GLU A 191 -13.77 -5.90 5.50
C GLU A 191 -13.15 -6.53 6.76
N ARG A 192 -11.91 -7.04 6.66
CA ARG A 192 -11.17 -7.58 7.80
C ARG A 192 -10.91 -6.53 8.88
N LEU A 193 -10.66 -5.29 8.49
CA LEU A 193 -10.43 -4.15 9.37
C LEU A 193 -11.72 -3.47 9.85
N ARG A 194 -12.90 -3.98 9.43
CA ARG A 194 -14.23 -3.53 9.83
C ARG A 194 -14.62 -2.13 9.36
N PHE A 195 -14.13 -1.74 8.20
CA PHE A 195 -14.57 -0.54 7.50
C PHE A 195 -14.92 -0.83 6.02
N GLY A 196 -15.27 -2.08 5.70
CA GLY A 196 -15.63 -2.52 4.34
C GLY A 196 -16.71 -1.68 3.71
N ASP A 197 -17.86 -1.48 4.39
CA ASP A 197 -18.98 -0.69 3.85
C ASP A 197 -18.58 0.76 3.50
N ALA A 198 -17.64 1.35 4.25
CA ALA A 198 -17.16 2.71 3.98
C ALA A 198 -16.27 2.74 2.74
N VAL A 199 -15.34 1.78 2.63
CA VAL A 199 -14.42 1.68 1.49
C VAL A 199 -15.16 1.29 0.22
N GLU A 200 -16.12 0.36 0.26
CA GLU A 200 -16.91 -0.02 -0.91
C GLU A 200 -17.60 1.21 -1.53
N ARG A 201 -18.25 2.05 -0.71
CA ARG A 201 -18.86 3.30 -1.20
C ARG A 201 -17.84 4.28 -1.80
N ALA A 202 -16.64 4.36 -1.20
CA ALA A 202 -15.59 5.23 -1.70
C ALA A 202 -14.99 4.71 -3.02
N LEU A 203 -14.84 3.39 -3.16
CA LEU A 203 -14.40 2.74 -4.40
C LEU A 203 -15.43 2.94 -5.52
N ASP A 204 -16.72 2.76 -5.25
CA ASP A 204 -17.80 3.02 -6.21
C ASP A 204 -17.74 4.46 -6.74
N ILE A 205 -17.40 5.43 -5.91
CA ILE A 205 -17.24 6.84 -6.32
C ILE A 205 -15.96 7.04 -7.13
N ALA A 206 -14.86 6.42 -6.72
CA ALA A 206 -13.55 6.58 -7.35
C ALA A 206 -13.49 5.95 -8.74
N LEU A 207 -14.04 4.74 -8.87
CA LEU A 207 -14.05 3.97 -10.13
C LEU A 207 -15.14 4.45 -11.09
N GLY A 208 -16.17 5.16 -10.59
CA GLY A 208 -17.30 5.62 -11.40
C GLY A 208 -18.22 4.48 -11.83
N PRO A 209 -19.27 4.80 -12.58
CA PRO A 209 -20.22 3.82 -13.11
C PRO A 209 -19.71 3.16 -14.38
#